data_bdbd5c5df05b273acdefaec59f76fc38
#
_entry.id   bdbd5c5df05b273acdefaec59f76fc38
#
_cell.length_a   1.000
_cell.length_b   1.000
_cell.length_c   1.000
_cell.angle_alpha   90.00
_cell.angle_beta   90.00
_cell.angle_gamma   90.00
#
_symmetry.space_group_name_H-M   'P 1'
#
loop_
_entity.id
_entity.type
_entity.pdbx_description
1 polymer ?
#
loop_
_entity_poly.entity_id
_entity_poly.type
_entity_poly.pdbx_seq_one_letter_code
_entity_poly.pdbx_strand_id
1 'polypeptide(L)'
;MFADFTATDRWTKKQVHCVYQAMIVAIATRHADAVDIKFLVDGRTVWVALPHPAWVEYKKRTGTLITDSLAVEIAGHYLKSALEAGEGVGREIYSLTVEETLAHLDGAVAEPAKQVLHAV
;
A
#
# COMPACT_ATOMS: atom_id res chain seq x y z
N MET A 1 6.84 -1.35 9.03
CA MET A 1 7.11 0.04 8.73
C MET A 1 5.90 0.75 8.12
N PHE A 2 5.44 0.33 6.94
CA PHE A 2 4.22 0.92 6.37
C PHE A 2 2.94 0.31 6.93
N ALA A 3 3.04 -0.51 7.98
CA ALA A 3 1.89 -0.96 8.74
C ALA A 3 1.45 0.09 9.78
N ASP A 4 2.34 0.98 10.14
CA ASP A 4 2.09 2.05 11.10
C ASP A 4 3.01 3.22 10.73
N PHE A 5 2.44 4.28 10.19
CA PHE A 5 3.23 5.40 9.70
C PHE A 5 2.42 6.69 9.75
N THR A 6 3.13 7.80 9.59
CA THR A 6 2.49 9.10 9.43
C THR A 6 2.74 9.62 8.03
N ALA A 7 1.79 10.38 7.53
CA ALA A 7 1.91 11.07 6.25
C ALA A 7 1.42 12.50 6.42
N THR A 8 1.92 13.40 5.59
CA THR A 8 1.48 14.79 5.59
C THR A 8 0.39 14.95 4.54
N ASP A 9 -0.82 15.24 4.98
CA ASP A 9 -1.92 15.50 4.06
C ASP A 9 -1.61 16.76 3.26
N ARG A 10 -1.65 16.66 1.95
CA ARG A 10 -1.28 17.76 1.07
C ARG A 10 -2.18 18.99 1.24
N TRP A 11 -3.47 18.74 1.46
CA TRP A 11 -4.45 19.82 1.49
C TRP A 11 -4.54 20.50 2.85
N THR A 12 -4.54 19.71 3.92
CA THR A 12 -4.65 20.26 5.28
C THR A 12 -3.30 20.63 5.87
N LYS A 13 -2.21 20.11 5.30
CA LYS A 13 -0.85 20.25 5.80
C LYS A 13 -0.64 19.64 7.18
N LYS A 14 -1.59 18.85 7.65
CA LYS A 14 -1.50 18.16 8.93
C LYS A 14 -0.96 16.76 8.74
N GLN A 15 -0.30 16.26 9.76
CA GLN A 15 0.13 14.86 9.77
C GLN A 15 -1.06 13.99 10.13
N VAL A 16 -1.23 12.91 9.36
CA VAL A 16 -2.24 11.90 9.64
C VAL A 16 -1.55 10.60 9.99
N HIS A 17 -2.13 9.88 10.94
CA HIS A 17 -1.59 8.60 11.39
C HIS A 17 -2.33 7.48 10.68
N CYS A 18 -1.57 6.64 9.99
CA CYS A 18 -2.09 5.53 9.20
C CYS A 18 -1.68 4.21 9.83
N VAL A 19 -2.64 3.37 10.17
CA VAL A 19 -2.39 2.09 10.82
C VAL A 19 -3.07 0.97 10.05
N TYR A 20 -2.30 -0.05 9.69
CA TYR A 20 -2.83 -1.26 9.08
C TYR A 20 -3.76 -1.97 10.06
N GLN A 21 -4.91 -2.43 9.59
CA GLN A 21 -5.87 -3.09 10.43
C GLN A 21 -6.22 -4.49 9.98
N ALA A 22 -6.41 -4.72 8.70
CA ALA A 22 -6.85 -6.02 8.20
C ALA A 22 -6.52 -6.21 6.73
N MET A 23 -6.41 -7.48 6.34
CA MET A 23 -6.22 -7.88 4.95
C MET A 23 -7.31 -8.88 4.60
N ILE A 24 -7.97 -8.66 3.48
CA ILE A 24 -9.00 -9.54 2.99
C ILE A 24 -8.65 -9.97 1.58
N VAL A 25 -8.51 -11.28 1.38
CA VAL A 25 -8.33 -11.81 0.04
C VAL A 25 -9.71 -12.01 -0.56
N ALA A 26 -10.10 -11.12 -1.44
CA ALA A 26 -11.41 -11.16 -2.06
C ALA A 26 -11.35 -12.03 -3.32
N ILE A 27 -12.19 -13.04 -3.37
CA ILE A 27 -12.40 -13.80 -4.61
C ILE A 27 -13.55 -13.10 -5.32
N ALA A 28 -13.20 -12.30 -6.31
CA ALA A 28 -14.20 -11.54 -7.03
C ALA A 28 -15.03 -12.49 -7.91
N THR A 29 -16.33 -12.36 -7.82
CA THR A 29 -17.23 -13.15 -8.64
C THR A 29 -17.40 -12.58 -10.04
N ARG A 30 -16.96 -11.33 -10.25
CA ARG A 30 -17.19 -10.63 -11.52
C ARG A 30 -15.94 -10.10 -12.19
N HIS A 31 -14.89 -9.86 -11.43
CA HIS A 31 -13.67 -9.25 -11.92
C HIS A 31 -12.46 -10.02 -11.42
N ALA A 32 -11.30 -9.52 -11.71
CA ALA A 32 -10.06 -10.11 -11.20
C ALA A 32 -10.06 -10.13 -9.68
N ASP A 33 -9.46 -11.15 -9.11
CA ASP A 33 -9.26 -11.24 -7.69
C ASP A 33 -8.39 -10.08 -7.20
N ALA A 34 -8.65 -9.63 -6.00
CA ALA A 34 -7.89 -8.55 -5.39
C ALA A 34 -7.60 -8.88 -3.93
N VAL A 35 -6.53 -8.30 -3.43
CA VAL A 35 -6.22 -8.32 -2.00
C VAL A 35 -6.53 -6.93 -1.47
N ASP A 36 -7.51 -6.84 -0.59
CA ASP A 36 -7.95 -5.58 -0.01
C ASP A 36 -7.29 -5.37 1.34
N ILE A 37 -6.57 -4.27 1.49
CA ILE A 37 -5.83 -3.97 2.70
C ILE A 37 -6.47 -2.74 3.35
N LYS A 38 -6.90 -2.91 4.59
CA LYS A 38 -7.60 -1.88 5.35
C LYS A 38 -6.64 -1.12 6.24
N PHE A 39 -6.69 0.20 6.12
CA PHE A 39 -5.98 1.12 7.00
C PHE A 39 -6.97 2.01 7.73
N LEU A 40 -6.60 2.42 8.94
CA LEU A 40 -7.25 3.51 9.63
C LEU A 40 -6.37 4.76 9.45
N VAL A 41 -6.94 5.78 8.84
CA VAL A 41 -6.27 7.06 8.62
C VAL A 41 -6.93 8.07 9.55
N ASP A 42 -6.29 8.35 10.67
CA ASP A 42 -6.87 9.14 11.76
C ASP A 42 -8.27 8.65 12.15
N GLY A 43 -8.42 7.34 12.26
CA GLY A 43 -9.69 6.70 12.62
C GLY A 43 -10.66 6.48 11.47
N ARG A 44 -10.38 6.99 10.28
CA ARG A 44 -11.22 6.81 9.11
C ARG A 44 -10.76 5.56 8.35
N THR A 45 -11.70 4.72 7.95
CA THR A 45 -11.39 3.51 7.19
C THR A 45 -11.03 3.85 5.74
N VAL A 46 -9.89 3.32 5.29
CA VAL A 46 -9.43 3.45 3.91
C VAL A 46 -8.96 2.08 3.43
N TRP A 47 -9.41 1.68 2.26
CA TRP A 47 -9.02 0.42 1.64
C TRP A 47 -8.06 0.64 0.49
N VAL A 48 -7.03 -0.20 0.40
CA VAL A 48 -6.11 -0.23 -0.74
C VAL A 48 -6.23 -1.61 -1.38
N ALA A 49 -6.70 -1.66 -2.61
CA ALA A 49 -6.90 -2.92 -3.33
C ALA A 49 -5.70 -3.18 -4.25
N LEU A 50 -5.03 -4.30 -4.05
CA LEU A 50 -3.92 -4.74 -4.89
C LEU A 50 -4.41 -5.85 -5.83
N PRO A 51 -4.16 -5.76 -7.13
CA PRO A 51 -4.65 -6.76 -8.08
C PRO A 51 -3.86 -8.06 -7.95
N HIS A 52 -4.57 -9.18 -7.88
CA HIS A 52 -3.93 -10.49 -7.76
C HIS A 52 -2.92 -10.78 -8.89
N PRO A 53 -3.14 -10.36 -10.15
CA PRO A 53 -2.15 -10.57 -11.20
C PRO A 53 -0.76 -10.02 -10.89
N ALA A 54 -0.64 -9.05 -9.95
CA ALA A 54 0.67 -8.56 -9.53
C ALA A 54 1.49 -9.65 -8.85
N TRP A 55 0.85 -10.55 -8.10
CA TRP A 55 1.52 -11.70 -7.49
C TRP A 55 2.13 -12.61 -8.53
N VAL A 56 1.37 -12.90 -9.59
CA VAL A 56 1.82 -13.74 -10.69
C VAL A 56 2.99 -13.10 -11.41
N GLU A 57 2.87 -11.82 -11.71
CA GLU A 57 3.92 -11.09 -12.44
C GLU A 57 5.20 -10.98 -11.62
N TYR A 58 5.09 -10.71 -10.33
CA TYR A 58 6.25 -10.60 -9.46
C TYR A 58 6.98 -11.93 -9.35
N LYS A 59 6.27 -13.03 -9.18
CA LYS A 59 6.87 -14.36 -9.14
C LYS A 59 7.55 -14.70 -10.46
N LYS A 60 6.94 -14.33 -11.58
CA LYS A 60 7.49 -14.56 -12.90
C LYS A 60 8.83 -13.82 -13.09
N ARG A 61 8.88 -12.57 -12.59
CA ARG A 61 10.09 -11.74 -12.74
C ARG A 61 11.20 -12.10 -11.77
N THR A 62 10.87 -12.47 -10.55
CA THR A 62 11.86 -12.62 -9.47
C THR A 62 11.97 -14.02 -8.91
N GLY A 63 11.01 -14.90 -9.18
CA GLY A 63 10.94 -16.22 -8.55
C GLY A 63 10.48 -16.18 -7.11
N THR A 64 10.13 -15.01 -6.59
CA THR A 64 9.77 -14.78 -5.19
C THR A 64 8.29 -14.47 -5.08
N LEU A 65 7.67 -14.88 -3.97
CA LEU A 65 6.27 -14.57 -3.69
C LEU A 65 6.15 -13.27 -2.93
N ILE A 66 5.06 -12.53 -3.21
CA ILE A 66 4.69 -11.40 -2.38
C ILE A 66 4.06 -11.97 -1.11
N THR A 67 4.71 -11.75 0.03
CA THR A 67 4.20 -12.18 1.32
C THR A 67 3.13 -11.22 1.82
N ASP A 68 2.36 -11.63 2.82
CA ASP A 68 1.35 -10.75 3.43
C ASP A 68 1.99 -9.48 3.99
N SER A 69 3.14 -9.63 4.66
CA SER A 69 3.87 -8.46 5.17
C SER A 69 4.27 -7.51 4.06
N LEU A 70 4.75 -8.05 2.95
CA LEU A 70 5.14 -7.22 1.81
C LEU A 70 3.94 -6.53 1.18
N ALA A 71 2.80 -7.22 1.11
CA ALA A 71 1.57 -6.63 0.58
C ALA A 71 1.14 -5.42 1.41
N VAL A 72 1.22 -5.51 2.74
CA VAL A 72 0.92 -4.39 3.62
C VAL A 72 1.89 -3.22 3.37
N GLU A 73 3.18 -3.52 3.19
CA GLU A 73 4.17 -2.50 2.90
C GLU A 73 3.90 -1.79 1.56
N ILE A 74 3.51 -2.55 0.55
CA ILE A 74 3.15 -1.99 -0.76
C ILE A 74 1.97 -1.03 -0.62
N ALA A 75 0.93 -1.49 0.04
CA ALA A 75 -0.30 -0.70 0.21
C ALA A 75 -0.03 0.57 1.02
N GLY A 76 0.74 0.45 2.10
CA GLY A 76 1.08 1.59 2.94
C GLY A 76 1.95 2.60 2.21
N HIS A 77 2.93 2.13 1.44
CA HIS A 77 3.78 3.00 0.63
C HIS A 77 2.93 3.78 -0.38
N TYR A 78 2.00 3.11 -1.04
CA TYR A 78 1.09 3.76 -1.97
C TYR A 78 0.23 4.80 -1.24
N LEU A 79 -0.37 4.41 -0.11
CA LEU A 79 -1.26 5.30 0.64
C LEU A 79 -0.54 6.58 1.08
N LYS A 80 0.69 6.42 1.58
CA LYS A 80 1.49 7.57 1.96
C LYS A 80 1.74 8.50 0.77
N SER A 81 2.11 7.92 -0.37
CA SER A 81 2.34 8.69 -1.60
C SER A 81 1.07 9.42 -2.04
N ALA A 82 -0.07 8.75 -2.00
CA ALA A 82 -1.34 9.33 -2.42
C ALA A 82 -1.75 10.50 -1.52
N LEU A 83 -1.61 10.33 -0.20
CA LEU A 83 -1.95 11.38 0.76
C LEU A 83 -1.04 12.59 0.60
N GLU A 84 0.25 12.37 0.39
CA GLU A 84 1.23 13.44 0.23
C GLU A 84 1.10 14.14 -1.12
N ALA A 85 0.62 13.44 -2.13
CA ALA A 85 0.33 14.01 -3.44
C ALA A 85 -1.04 14.68 -3.51
N GLY A 86 -1.89 14.45 -2.51
CA GLY A 86 -3.24 15.01 -2.47
C GLY A 86 -4.22 14.28 -3.39
N GLU A 87 -3.93 13.04 -3.74
CA GLU A 87 -4.80 12.25 -4.59
C GLU A 87 -5.99 11.70 -3.82
N GLY A 88 -7.16 11.79 -4.43
CA GLY A 88 -8.34 11.14 -3.91
C GLY A 88 -8.79 11.62 -2.55
N VAL A 89 -8.77 12.94 -2.30
CA VAL A 89 -9.24 13.51 -1.04
C VAL A 89 -10.62 12.99 -0.70
N GLY A 90 -10.77 12.42 0.50
CA GLY A 90 -12.02 11.83 0.94
C GLY A 90 -12.32 10.46 0.36
N ARG A 91 -11.44 9.91 -0.46
CA ARG A 91 -11.65 8.59 -1.05
C ARG A 91 -11.48 7.50 0.01
N GLU A 92 -12.37 6.53 -0.01
CA GLU A 92 -12.34 5.39 0.92
C GLU A 92 -11.68 4.16 0.31
N ILE A 93 -11.54 4.11 -1.00
CA ILE A 93 -10.95 3.00 -1.74
C ILE A 93 -9.98 3.50 -2.78
N TYR A 94 -8.79 2.90 -2.79
CA TYR A 94 -7.79 3.09 -3.83
C TYR A 94 -7.54 1.73 -4.49
N SER A 95 -7.61 1.68 -5.81
CA SER A 95 -7.32 0.44 -6.56
C SER A 95 -6.08 0.65 -7.39
N LEU A 96 -5.08 -0.22 -7.24
CA LEU A 96 -3.84 -0.13 -7.97
C LEU A 96 -3.87 -1.00 -9.21
N THR A 97 -3.13 -0.58 -10.23
CA THR A 97 -2.83 -1.44 -11.37
C THR A 97 -1.67 -2.37 -11.00
N VAL A 98 -1.40 -3.36 -11.86
CA VAL A 98 -0.23 -4.23 -11.67
C VAL A 98 1.06 -3.42 -11.67
N GLU A 99 1.21 -2.49 -12.60
CA GLU A 99 2.38 -1.62 -12.68
C GLU A 99 2.57 -0.77 -11.44
N GLU A 100 1.50 -0.16 -10.96
CA GLU A 100 1.55 0.63 -9.73
C GLU A 100 1.94 -0.23 -8.54
N THR A 101 1.38 -1.43 -8.44
CA THR A 101 1.69 -2.35 -7.35
C THR A 101 3.18 -2.69 -7.34
N LEU A 102 3.74 -3.03 -8.49
CA LEU A 102 5.15 -3.40 -8.58
C LEU A 102 6.07 -2.19 -8.35
N ALA A 103 5.68 -1.01 -8.82
CA ALA A 103 6.46 0.20 -8.59
C ALA A 103 6.52 0.54 -7.10
N HIS A 104 5.39 0.44 -6.40
CA HIS A 104 5.35 0.70 -4.97
C HIS A 104 6.01 -0.41 -4.16
N LEU A 105 6.03 -1.64 -4.68
CA LEU A 105 6.80 -2.72 -4.09
C LEU A 105 8.29 -2.35 -4.07
N ASP A 106 8.82 -1.93 -5.21
CA ASP A 106 10.22 -1.54 -5.31
C ASP A 106 10.54 -0.38 -4.36
N GLY A 107 9.66 0.60 -4.29
CA GLY A 107 9.82 1.74 -3.39
C GLY A 107 9.78 1.32 -1.92
N ALA A 108 8.86 0.46 -1.55
CA ALA A 108 8.71 -0.01 -0.17
C ALA A 108 9.92 -0.83 0.28
N VAL A 109 10.47 -1.64 -0.61
CA VAL A 109 11.66 -2.43 -0.30
C VAL A 109 12.88 -1.53 -0.15
N ALA A 110 13.01 -0.51 -0.99
CA ALA A 110 14.16 0.39 -0.96
C ALA A 110 14.18 1.28 0.28
N GLU A 111 13.03 1.82 0.70
CA GLU A 111 12.97 2.77 1.81
C GLU A 111 13.38 2.19 3.16
N PRO A 112 12.95 0.98 3.55
CA PRO A 112 13.43 0.38 4.80
C PRO A 112 14.94 0.24 4.85
N ALA A 113 15.57 -0.13 3.74
CA ALA A 113 17.02 -0.25 3.67
C ALA A 113 17.69 1.11 3.86
N LYS A 114 17.16 2.15 3.25
CA LYS A 114 17.66 3.52 3.42
C LYS A 114 17.53 3.98 4.86
N GLN A 115 16.41 3.68 5.51
CA GLN A 115 16.18 4.06 6.90
C GLN A 115 17.16 3.36 7.84
N VAL A 116 17.42 2.09 7.60
CA VAL A 116 18.41 1.35 8.40
C VAL A 116 19.78 1.99 8.27
N LEU A 117 20.19 2.37 7.07
CA LEU A 117 21.45 3.05 6.84
C LEU A 117 21.51 4.40 7.55
N HIS A 118 20.41 5.12 7.58
CA HIS A 118 20.35 6.43 8.24
C HIS A 118 20.35 6.31 9.77
N ALA A 119 19.87 5.21 10.30
CA ALA A 119 19.83 4.98 11.74
C ALA A 119 21.21 4.66 12.31
N VAL A 120 22.12 4.27 11.47
CA VAL A 120 23.50 3.96 11.85
C VAL A 120 24.38 5.19 11.79
#